data_c3a2ed71d3a3771ceec0c772137341df
#
_entry.id   c3a2ed71d3a3771ceec0c772137341df
#
_cell.length_a   1.000
_cell.length_b   1.000
_cell.length_c   1.000
_cell.angle_alpha   90.00
_cell.angle_beta   90.00
_cell.angle_gamma   90.00
#
_symmetry.space_group_name_H-M   'P 1'
#
loop_
_entity.id
_entity.type
_entity.pdbx_description
1 polymer ?
#
loop_
_entity_poly.entity_id
_entity_poly.type
_entity_poly.pdbx_seq_one_letter_code
_entity_poly.pdbx_strand_id
1 'polypeptide(L)'
;RYRAATGREPTVLLEPDPPGWLTGTLRLAGWDPASCVEWAGAPARVDRLVVPLHRNRYFTPRDGQFADDFNPAPGDVRWLADRMQSNVPDLDAGEFSPRVFLSRRDTATRPVANEDAVRETLEPLGFESYALGEMAVADQVRLFANAETVVAPHGAGLVNVIHATDATVVELFPEDKVEPYYFCLARQLGFDYHWSVYPTREEAMVVDTGDLRATVSRALDG
;
A
#
# COMPACT_ATOMS: atom_id res chain seq x y z
N ARG A 1 18.16 2.41 -12.85
CA ARG A 1 19.46 1.71 -12.87
C ARG A 1 19.83 1.20 -14.26
N TYR A 2 18.94 0.47 -14.97
CA TYR A 2 19.22 -0.01 -16.34
C TYR A 2 19.61 1.15 -17.27
N ARG A 3 18.80 2.22 -17.31
CA ARG A 3 19.08 3.44 -18.08
C ARG A 3 20.45 4.05 -17.71
N ALA A 4 20.73 4.21 -16.42
CA ALA A 4 21.98 4.76 -15.94
C ALA A 4 23.19 3.89 -16.32
N ALA A 5 23.03 2.57 -16.34
CA ALA A 5 24.09 1.63 -16.67
C ALA A 5 24.32 1.44 -18.18
N THR A 6 23.30 1.65 -19.00
CA THR A 6 23.34 1.30 -20.44
C THR A 6 23.08 2.47 -21.39
N GLY A 7 22.59 3.61 -20.88
CA GLY A 7 22.12 4.74 -21.69
C GLY A 7 20.85 4.44 -22.50
N ARG A 8 20.20 3.29 -22.28
CA ARG A 8 19.02 2.85 -23.04
C ARG A 8 17.77 2.95 -22.22
N GLU A 9 16.65 3.33 -22.86
CA GLU A 9 15.32 3.24 -22.26
C GLU A 9 14.74 1.84 -22.46
N PRO A 10 14.23 1.18 -21.41
CA PRO A 10 13.47 -0.04 -21.58
C PRO A 10 12.05 0.30 -22.05
N THR A 11 11.48 -0.50 -22.93
CA THR A 11 10.05 -0.49 -23.21
C THR A 11 9.35 -1.30 -22.13
N VAL A 12 8.35 -0.71 -21.46
CA VAL A 12 7.55 -1.40 -20.44
C VAL A 12 6.45 -2.19 -21.16
N LEU A 13 6.30 -3.46 -20.78
CA LEU A 13 5.21 -4.31 -21.26
C LEU A 13 4.12 -4.32 -20.20
N LEU A 14 2.89 -4.13 -20.62
CA LEU A 14 1.69 -4.16 -19.78
C LEU A 14 0.73 -5.24 -20.27
N GLU A 15 -0.12 -5.72 -19.39
CA GLU A 15 -1.29 -6.48 -19.79
C GLU A 15 -2.26 -5.56 -20.57
N PRO A 16 -3.07 -6.12 -21.49
CA PRO A 16 -4.10 -5.34 -22.18
C PRO A 16 -5.08 -4.71 -21.19
N ASP A 17 -5.53 -3.50 -21.47
CA ASP A 17 -6.45 -2.73 -20.63
C ASP A 17 -5.95 -2.61 -19.15
N PRO A 18 -4.76 -2.04 -18.93
CA PRO A 18 -4.20 -1.94 -17.61
C PRO A 18 -5.08 -1.07 -16.69
N PRO A 19 -5.28 -1.47 -15.43
CA PRO A 19 -6.13 -0.72 -14.51
C PRO A 19 -5.59 0.69 -14.24
N GLY A 20 -6.50 1.63 -13.94
CA GLY A 20 -6.17 3.05 -13.75
C GLY A 20 -5.11 3.31 -12.67
N TRP A 21 -5.11 2.51 -11.60
CA TRP A 21 -4.09 2.62 -10.56
C TRP A 21 -2.67 2.30 -11.09
N LEU A 22 -2.53 1.32 -11.99
CA LEU A 22 -1.23 0.95 -12.57
C LEU A 22 -0.72 2.06 -13.49
N THR A 23 -1.57 2.56 -14.39
CA THR A 23 -1.20 3.65 -15.31
C THR A 23 -0.92 4.95 -14.56
N GLY A 24 -1.66 5.24 -13.49
CA GLY A 24 -1.42 6.36 -12.58
C GLY A 24 -0.06 6.26 -11.88
N THR A 25 0.25 5.09 -11.32
CA THR A 25 1.55 4.80 -10.68
C THR A 25 2.70 4.97 -11.67
N LEU A 26 2.56 4.45 -12.90
CA LEU A 26 3.59 4.61 -13.94
C LEU A 26 3.85 6.09 -14.26
N ARG A 27 2.79 6.90 -14.44
CA ARG A 27 2.94 8.35 -14.68
C ARG A 27 3.72 9.03 -13.56
N LEU A 28 3.33 8.78 -12.31
CA LEU A 28 4.02 9.37 -11.15
C LEU A 28 5.46 8.83 -11.01
N ALA A 29 5.70 7.57 -11.38
CA ALA A 29 7.06 7.01 -11.44
C ALA A 29 7.90 7.56 -12.62
N GLY A 30 7.31 8.38 -13.50
CA GLY A 30 7.98 9.06 -14.60
C GLY A 30 8.02 8.25 -15.89
N TRP A 31 7.09 7.30 -16.07
CA TRP A 31 6.84 6.62 -17.35
C TRP A 31 5.54 7.10 -17.96
N ASP A 32 5.57 7.37 -19.26
CA ASP A 32 4.35 7.61 -20.02
C ASP A 32 3.68 6.27 -20.36
N PRO A 33 2.48 5.97 -19.84
CA PRO A 33 1.76 4.75 -20.18
C PRO A 33 1.48 4.60 -21.67
N ALA A 34 1.34 5.71 -22.41
CA ALA A 34 1.15 5.66 -23.86
C ALA A 34 2.38 5.14 -24.61
N SER A 35 3.56 5.19 -24.00
CA SER A 35 4.81 4.61 -24.53
C SER A 35 5.00 3.13 -24.21
N CYS A 36 4.15 2.56 -23.36
CA CYS A 36 4.16 1.15 -23.02
C CYS A 36 3.56 0.31 -24.13
N VAL A 37 3.92 -0.97 -24.20
CA VAL A 37 3.36 -1.93 -25.14
C VAL A 37 2.42 -2.87 -24.39
N GLU A 38 1.17 -2.89 -24.79
CA GLU A 38 0.22 -3.90 -24.30
C GLU A 38 0.51 -5.25 -24.96
N TRP A 39 0.63 -6.29 -24.14
CA TRP A 39 0.95 -7.62 -24.59
C TRP A 39 0.05 -8.67 -23.95
N ALA A 40 -0.69 -9.38 -24.80
CA ALA A 40 -1.67 -10.38 -24.40
C ALA A 40 -1.07 -11.80 -24.17
N GLY A 41 0.25 -11.92 -23.98
CA GLY A 41 0.88 -13.22 -23.69
C GLY A 41 1.19 -14.10 -24.89
N ALA A 42 0.93 -13.66 -26.14
CA ALA A 42 1.31 -14.42 -27.31
C ALA A 42 2.84 -14.56 -27.44
N PRO A 43 3.38 -15.70 -27.94
CA PRO A 43 4.81 -15.85 -28.12
C PRO A 43 5.39 -14.70 -28.97
N ALA A 44 6.39 -14.00 -28.42
CA ALA A 44 7.04 -12.88 -29.07
C ALA A 44 8.58 -13.05 -29.04
N ARG A 45 9.23 -12.56 -30.08
CA ARG A 45 10.70 -12.48 -30.13
C ARG A 45 11.12 -11.06 -29.80
N VAL A 46 12.03 -10.93 -28.84
CA VAL A 46 12.65 -9.64 -28.47
C VAL A 46 14.18 -9.75 -28.61
N ASP A 47 14.83 -8.69 -29.06
CA ASP A 47 16.30 -8.67 -29.18
C ASP A 47 16.98 -8.70 -27.79
N ARG A 48 16.32 -8.11 -26.80
CA ARG A 48 16.80 -8.10 -25.42
C ARG A 48 15.63 -8.05 -24.44
N LEU A 49 15.58 -9.01 -23.54
CA LEU A 49 14.69 -9.00 -22.39
C LEU A 49 15.41 -8.47 -21.17
N VAL A 50 14.82 -7.46 -20.50
CA VAL A 50 15.29 -6.97 -19.20
C VAL A 50 14.30 -7.41 -18.14
N VAL A 51 14.74 -8.31 -17.27
CA VAL A 51 13.94 -8.79 -16.15
C VAL A 51 14.53 -8.20 -14.86
N PRO A 52 13.81 -7.31 -14.16
CA PRO A 52 14.29 -6.83 -12.87
C PRO A 52 14.27 -7.99 -11.87
N LEU A 53 15.38 -8.19 -11.17
CA LEU A 53 15.41 -9.15 -10.07
C LEU A 53 14.74 -8.54 -8.85
N HIS A 54 13.92 -9.32 -8.18
CA HIS A 54 13.44 -8.97 -6.85
C HIS A 54 14.62 -8.81 -5.90
N ARG A 55 14.72 -7.67 -5.24
CA ARG A 55 15.76 -7.39 -4.23
C ARG A 55 15.25 -7.64 -2.82
N ASN A 56 14.35 -8.60 -2.70
CA ASN A 56 13.85 -9.04 -1.41
C ASN A 56 14.94 -9.81 -0.67
N ARG A 57 15.03 -9.65 0.63
CA ARG A 57 15.79 -10.57 1.46
C ARG A 57 14.93 -11.81 1.63
N TYR A 58 15.29 -12.88 0.96
CA TYR A 58 14.67 -14.19 1.17
C TYR A 58 15.07 -14.69 2.56
N PHE A 59 14.10 -14.94 3.40
CA PHE A 59 14.29 -15.86 4.50
C PHE A 59 14.35 -17.27 3.90
N THR A 60 15.29 -18.07 4.35
CA THR A 60 15.45 -19.45 3.89
C THR A 60 14.15 -20.21 4.15
N PRO A 61 13.57 -20.91 3.16
CA PRO A 61 12.35 -21.67 3.37
C PRO A 61 12.57 -22.66 4.51
N ARG A 62 11.75 -22.61 5.54
CA ARG A 62 11.58 -23.75 6.44
C ARG A 62 10.50 -24.62 5.84
N ASP A 63 10.83 -25.92 5.69
CA ASP A 63 9.90 -26.99 5.32
C ASP A 63 9.32 -26.94 3.89
N GLY A 64 10.07 -26.43 2.91
CA GLY A 64 9.69 -26.53 1.48
C GLY A 64 8.50 -25.67 1.06
N GLN A 65 7.99 -24.80 1.91
CA GLN A 65 7.03 -23.77 1.55
C GLN A 65 7.79 -22.48 1.18
N PHE A 66 7.52 -21.95 0.00
CA PHE A 66 7.92 -20.60 -0.35
C PHE A 66 7.10 -19.67 0.55
N ALA A 67 7.71 -19.11 1.58
CA ALA A 67 7.17 -17.91 2.17
C ALA A 67 7.31 -16.81 1.09
N ASP A 68 6.21 -16.29 0.60
CA ASP A 68 6.19 -15.06 -0.19
C ASP A 68 6.57 -13.91 0.75
N ASP A 69 7.85 -13.84 1.09
CA ASP A 69 8.40 -12.79 1.94
C ASP A 69 8.41 -11.49 1.16
N PHE A 70 7.31 -10.76 1.24
CA PHE A 70 7.23 -9.38 0.78
C PHE A 70 8.11 -8.51 1.67
N ASN A 71 9.40 -8.48 1.35
CA ASN A 71 10.38 -7.70 2.08
C ASN A 71 11.20 -6.86 1.07
N PRO A 72 10.60 -5.79 0.51
CA PRO A 72 11.27 -4.96 -0.49
C PRO A 72 12.49 -4.27 0.10
N ALA A 73 13.52 -4.04 -0.73
CA ALA A 73 14.72 -3.33 -0.29
C ALA A 73 14.37 -1.87 0.09
N PRO A 74 14.69 -1.39 1.31
CA PRO A 74 14.29 -0.06 1.78
C PRO A 74 14.69 1.08 0.86
N GLY A 75 15.86 0.98 0.24
CA GLY A 75 16.34 1.98 -0.71
C GLY A 75 15.56 2.00 -2.04
N ASP A 76 14.94 0.89 -2.44
CA ASP A 76 14.11 0.85 -3.65
C ASP A 76 12.70 1.41 -3.33
N VAL A 77 12.18 1.14 -2.12
CA VAL A 77 10.92 1.70 -1.63
C VAL A 77 11.00 3.22 -1.54
N ARG A 78 12.01 3.75 -0.85
CA ARG A 78 12.22 5.20 -0.73
C ARG A 78 12.44 5.86 -2.09
N TRP A 79 13.24 5.26 -2.95
CA TRP A 79 13.44 5.79 -4.31
C TRP A 79 12.12 5.90 -5.08
N LEU A 80 11.24 4.89 -4.99
CA LEU A 80 9.94 4.93 -5.65
C LEU A 80 9.03 6.00 -5.04
N ALA A 81 8.97 6.07 -3.71
CA ALA A 81 8.18 7.08 -3.00
C ALA A 81 8.62 8.50 -3.38
N ASP A 82 9.92 8.82 -3.27
CA ASP A 82 10.49 10.13 -3.65
C ASP A 82 10.18 10.46 -5.11
N ARG A 83 10.32 9.47 -5.99
CA ARG A 83 10.07 9.63 -7.42
C ARG A 83 8.61 9.96 -7.71
N MET A 84 7.67 9.28 -7.07
CA MET A 84 6.24 9.53 -7.24
C MET A 84 5.85 10.88 -6.64
N GLN A 85 6.27 11.19 -5.43
CA GLN A 85 6.00 12.45 -4.76
C GLN A 85 6.51 13.65 -5.56
N SER A 86 7.71 13.57 -6.13
CA SER A 86 8.28 14.65 -6.95
C SER A 86 7.49 14.97 -8.23
N ASN A 87 6.60 14.07 -8.64
CA ASN A 87 5.72 14.24 -9.80
C ASN A 87 4.26 14.53 -9.41
N VAL A 88 3.95 14.71 -8.13
CA VAL A 88 2.63 15.15 -7.66
C VAL A 88 2.67 16.67 -7.49
N PRO A 89 1.84 17.45 -8.22
CA PRO A 89 1.68 18.86 -7.97
C PRO A 89 1.11 19.12 -6.57
N ASP A 90 1.56 20.18 -5.90
CA ASP A 90 1.03 20.62 -4.61
C ASP A 90 0.89 19.48 -3.58
N LEU A 91 1.99 18.75 -3.36
CA LEU A 91 2.03 17.60 -2.44
C LEU A 91 1.54 17.96 -1.04
N ASP A 92 1.84 19.16 -0.57
CA ASP A 92 1.51 19.70 0.75
C ASP A 92 0.13 20.36 0.81
N ALA A 93 -0.70 20.25 -0.24
CA ALA A 93 -2.06 20.78 -0.22
C ALA A 93 -2.86 20.05 0.87
N GLY A 94 -3.05 20.70 2.00
CA GLY A 94 -3.61 20.14 3.24
C GLY A 94 -5.11 19.83 3.20
N GLU A 95 -5.54 19.10 2.16
CA GLU A 95 -6.93 18.71 1.96
C GLU A 95 -7.31 17.41 2.69
N PHE A 96 -6.32 16.67 3.22
CA PHE A 96 -6.54 15.35 3.84
C PHE A 96 -6.21 15.37 5.33
N SER A 97 -6.99 14.59 6.10
CA SER A 97 -6.74 14.42 7.53
C SER A 97 -5.39 13.71 7.79
N PRO A 98 -4.62 14.13 8.80
CA PRO A 98 -3.43 13.40 9.22
C PRO A 98 -3.76 12.04 9.89
N ARG A 99 -5.01 11.83 10.29
CA ARG A 99 -5.50 10.57 10.86
C ARG A 99 -6.43 9.88 9.88
N VAL A 100 -5.92 8.82 9.28
CA VAL A 100 -6.52 8.14 8.13
C VAL A 100 -7.09 6.78 8.54
N PHE A 101 -8.36 6.55 8.23
CA PHE A 101 -8.93 5.21 8.23
C PHE A 101 -9.16 4.75 6.78
N LEU A 102 -8.55 3.62 6.40
CA LEU A 102 -8.77 3.04 5.08
C LEU A 102 -10.04 2.19 5.07
N SER A 103 -11.04 2.67 4.36
CA SER A 103 -12.29 1.96 4.11
C SER A 103 -12.08 0.81 3.13
N ARG A 104 -12.86 -0.26 3.29
CA ARG A 104 -12.93 -1.37 2.33
C ARG A 104 -14.27 -1.45 1.60
N ARG A 105 -15.05 -0.38 1.61
CA ARG A 105 -16.35 -0.32 0.91
C ARG A 105 -16.24 -0.39 -0.61
N ASP A 106 -15.08 -0.05 -1.15
CA ASP A 106 -14.75 -0.09 -2.56
C ASP A 106 -14.29 -1.47 -3.06
N THR A 107 -14.29 -2.49 -2.20
CA THR A 107 -13.81 -3.83 -2.54
C THR A 107 -14.72 -4.93 -1.99
N ALA A 108 -14.90 -5.99 -2.78
CA ALA A 108 -15.62 -7.18 -2.36
C ALA A 108 -14.76 -8.17 -1.56
N THR A 109 -13.42 -7.96 -1.51
CA THR A 109 -12.53 -8.89 -0.82
C THR A 109 -12.28 -8.46 0.61
N ARG A 110 -12.47 -9.37 1.57
CA ARG A 110 -12.25 -9.14 3.01
C ARG A 110 -12.94 -7.88 3.53
N PRO A 111 -14.26 -7.78 3.38
CA PRO A 111 -15.00 -6.62 3.89
C PRO A 111 -14.95 -6.59 5.42
N VAL A 112 -15.24 -5.41 5.99
CA VAL A 112 -15.47 -5.23 7.42
C VAL A 112 -16.99 -5.19 7.64
N ALA A 113 -17.55 -6.19 8.34
CA ALA A 113 -18.99 -6.34 8.49
C ALA A 113 -19.65 -5.17 9.21
N ASN A 114 -18.94 -4.59 10.18
CA ASN A 114 -19.41 -3.49 11.00
C ASN A 114 -18.60 -2.20 10.78
N GLU A 115 -18.26 -1.89 9.52
CA GLU A 115 -17.40 -0.74 9.19
C GLU A 115 -17.98 0.60 9.65
N ASP A 116 -19.32 0.75 9.69
CA ASP A 116 -19.95 1.95 10.21
C ASP A 116 -19.63 2.15 11.70
N ALA A 117 -19.72 1.09 12.52
CA ALA A 117 -19.35 1.16 13.93
C ALA A 117 -17.85 1.42 14.14
N VAL A 118 -17.00 0.92 13.24
CA VAL A 118 -15.56 1.24 13.23
C VAL A 118 -15.35 2.73 12.98
N ARG A 119 -16.00 3.31 11.98
CA ARG A 119 -15.93 4.73 11.66
C ARG A 119 -16.42 5.60 12.82
N GLU A 120 -17.59 5.29 13.37
CA GLU A 120 -18.16 6.00 14.53
C GLU A 120 -17.24 5.95 15.76
N THR A 121 -16.45 4.88 15.90
CA THR A 121 -15.45 4.75 16.97
C THR A 121 -14.22 5.63 16.74
N LEU A 122 -13.79 5.77 15.47
CA LEU A 122 -12.58 6.49 15.10
C LEU A 122 -12.80 8.00 14.90
N GLU A 123 -13.99 8.42 14.48
CA GLU A 123 -14.34 9.82 14.24
C GLU A 123 -14.06 10.74 15.44
N PRO A 124 -14.43 10.41 16.70
CA PRO A 124 -14.11 11.24 17.88
C PRO A 124 -12.61 11.31 18.18
N LEU A 125 -11.81 10.42 17.60
CA LEU A 125 -10.34 10.42 17.68
C LEU A 125 -9.70 11.21 16.53
N GLY A 126 -10.50 11.86 15.68
CA GLY A 126 -10.07 12.72 14.59
C GLY A 126 -9.73 11.97 13.30
N PHE A 127 -10.13 10.71 13.15
CA PHE A 127 -9.92 9.97 11.92
C PHE A 127 -10.97 10.30 10.86
N GLU A 128 -10.51 10.45 9.63
CA GLU A 128 -11.36 10.50 8.44
C GLU A 128 -11.20 9.22 7.62
N SER A 129 -12.30 8.80 6.98
CA SER A 129 -12.38 7.54 6.23
C SER A 129 -12.21 7.78 4.74
N TYR A 130 -11.31 7.02 4.11
CA TYR A 130 -10.99 7.13 2.69
C TYR A 130 -11.07 5.76 2.01
N ALA A 131 -11.78 5.69 0.87
CA ALA A 131 -11.83 4.53 -0.02
C ALA A 131 -10.83 4.75 -1.19
N LEU A 132 -9.72 4.06 -1.17
CA LEU A 132 -8.62 4.34 -2.11
C LEU A 132 -8.98 4.02 -3.57
N GLY A 133 -9.88 3.06 -3.81
CA GLY A 133 -10.35 2.74 -5.16
C GLY A 133 -11.11 3.89 -5.85
N GLU A 134 -11.64 4.83 -5.06
CA GLU A 134 -12.35 6.01 -5.55
C GLU A 134 -11.42 7.22 -5.76
N MET A 135 -10.15 7.11 -5.39
CA MET A 135 -9.18 8.20 -5.42
C MET A 135 -8.21 8.06 -6.59
N ALA A 136 -7.84 9.18 -7.21
CA ALA A 136 -6.71 9.21 -8.13
C ALA A 136 -5.41 8.86 -7.39
N VAL A 137 -4.45 8.22 -8.08
CA VAL A 137 -3.17 7.82 -7.47
C VAL A 137 -2.42 9.03 -6.88
N ALA A 138 -2.50 10.18 -7.53
CA ALA A 138 -1.88 11.42 -7.02
C ALA A 138 -2.48 11.86 -5.67
N ASP A 139 -3.80 11.68 -5.50
CA ASP A 139 -4.48 12.01 -4.25
C ASP A 139 -4.18 10.99 -3.15
N GLN A 140 -4.01 9.70 -3.51
CA GLN A 140 -3.50 8.71 -2.57
C GLN A 140 -2.10 9.08 -2.08
N VAL A 141 -1.20 9.52 -2.97
CA VAL A 141 0.15 9.99 -2.59
C VAL A 141 0.08 11.18 -1.63
N ARG A 142 -0.78 12.19 -1.90
CA ARG A 142 -1.00 13.35 -1.02
C ARG A 142 -1.54 12.92 0.34
N LEU A 143 -2.57 12.06 0.34
CA LEU A 143 -3.19 11.54 1.55
C LEU A 143 -2.12 10.93 2.48
N PHE A 144 -1.30 10.03 1.95
CA PHE A 144 -0.30 9.35 2.76
C PHE A 144 0.92 10.22 3.08
N ALA A 145 1.29 11.17 2.22
CA ALA A 145 2.35 12.14 2.53
C ALA A 145 2.01 13.01 3.75
N ASN A 146 0.71 13.26 3.98
CA ASN A 146 0.18 14.03 5.11
C ASN A 146 -0.22 13.15 6.32
N ALA A 147 -0.21 11.82 6.18
CA ALA A 147 -0.70 10.92 7.22
C ALA A 147 0.31 10.79 8.37
N GLU A 148 -0.16 11.02 9.60
CA GLU A 148 0.56 10.77 10.86
C GLU A 148 0.13 9.43 11.48
N THR A 149 -1.14 9.06 11.34
CA THR A 149 -1.64 7.76 11.85
C THR A 149 -2.57 7.14 10.82
N VAL A 150 -2.31 5.88 10.48
CA VAL A 150 -3.10 5.10 9.53
C VAL A 150 -3.70 3.88 10.22
N VAL A 151 -5.02 3.81 10.30
CA VAL A 151 -5.78 2.62 10.72
C VAL A 151 -6.32 1.94 9.48
N ALA A 152 -6.04 0.67 9.29
CA ALA A 152 -6.49 -0.03 8.09
C ALA A 152 -6.73 -1.53 8.30
N PRO A 153 -7.78 -2.10 7.72
CA PRO A 153 -7.88 -3.54 7.53
C PRO A 153 -6.74 -4.04 6.62
N HIS A 154 -6.22 -5.23 6.92
CA HIS A 154 -5.16 -5.87 6.13
C HIS A 154 -5.50 -5.88 4.63
N GLY A 155 -4.65 -5.28 3.82
CA GLY A 155 -4.88 -5.19 2.38
C GLY A 155 -3.91 -4.28 1.63
N ALA A 156 -3.93 -4.38 0.29
CA ALA A 156 -2.99 -3.71 -0.60
C ALA A 156 -2.94 -2.17 -0.45
N GLY A 157 -4.02 -1.54 0.06
CA GLY A 157 -4.03 -0.10 0.33
C GLY A 157 -2.93 0.36 1.29
N LEU A 158 -2.53 -0.50 2.24
CA LEU A 158 -1.45 -0.21 3.17
C LEU A 158 -0.07 -0.06 2.51
N VAL A 159 0.13 -0.49 1.26
CA VAL A 159 1.39 -0.24 0.55
C VAL A 159 1.68 1.27 0.43
N ASN A 160 0.66 2.10 0.41
CA ASN A 160 0.79 3.55 0.25
C ASN A 160 1.47 4.25 1.45
N VAL A 161 1.64 3.57 2.60
CA VAL A 161 2.43 4.11 3.73
C VAL A 161 3.88 4.44 3.34
N ILE A 162 4.35 3.93 2.19
CA ILE A 162 5.66 4.31 1.63
C ILE A 162 5.78 5.81 1.36
N HIS A 163 4.66 6.51 1.22
CA HIS A 163 4.61 7.95 0.98
C HIS A 163 4.61 8.80 2.25
N ALA A 164 4.39 8.19 3.42
CA ALA A 164 4.49 8.89 4.69
C ALA A 164 5.96 9.18 5.05
N THR A 165 6.18 10.30 5.77
CA THR A 165 7.51 10.65 6.27
C THR A 165 7.77 9.99 7.62
N ASP A 166 6.78 10.06 8.51
CA ASP A 166 6.79 9.46 9.84
C ASP A 166 5.33 9.14 10.18
N ALA A 167 5.03 7.87 10.41
CA ALA A 167 3.66 7.45 10.63
C ALA A 167 3.55 6.30 11.63
N THR A 168 2.44 6.30 12.37
CA THR A 168 2.01 5.15 13.15
C THR A 168 0.99 4.34 12.34
N VAL A 169 1.22 3.04 12.20
CA VAL A 169 0.33 2.13 11.47
C VAL A 169 -0.40 1.22 12.45
N VAL A 170 -1.72 1.17 12.35
CA VAL A 170 -2.57 0.23 13.10
C VAL A 170 -3.26 -0.69 12.09
N GLU A 171 -2.82 -1.93 12.02
CA GLU A 171 -3.36 -2.91 11.07
C GLU A 171 -4.37 -3.84 11.73
N LEU A 172 -5.53 -4.00 11.09
CA LEU A 172 -6.63 -4.84 11.56
C LEU A 172 -6.66 -6.12 10.73
N PHE A 173 -6.39 -7.26 11.37
CA PHE A 173 -6.37 -8.55 10.69
C PHE A 173 -7.66 -9.34 10.88
N PRO A 174 -8.19 -9.95 9.82
CA PRO A 174 -9.10 -11.09 9.99
C PRO A 174 -8.30 -12.29 10.52
N GLU A 175 -8.90 -13.09 11.41
CA GLU A 175 -8.22 -14.22 12.09
C GLU A 175 -7.69 -15.30 11.15
N ASP A 176 -8.29 -15.41 9.96
CA ASP A 176 -7.92 -16.37 8.92
C ASP A 176 -6.81 -15.89 7.99
N LYS A 177 -6.35 -14.62 8.13
CA LYS A 177 -5.30 -14.04 7.28
C LYS A 177 -4.44 -13.03 8.02
N VAL A 178 -3.50 -13.55 8.81
CA VAL A 178 -2.48 -12.75 9.49
C VAL A 178 -1.16 -12.89 8.74
N GLU A 179 -0.70 -11.83 8.10
CA GLU A 179 0.51 -11.81 7.27
C GLU A 179 1.40 -10.62 7.62
N PRO A 180 2.74 -10.79 7.71
CA PRO A 180 3.64 -9.78 8.26
C PRO A 180 4.06 -8.69 7.26
N TYR A 181 3.41 -8.57 6.11
CA TYR A 181 3.87 -7.70 5.00
C TYR A 181 4.05 -6.25 5.42
N TYR A 182 3.03 -5.66 6.02
CA TYR A 182 3.05 -4.25 6.38
C TYR A 182 3.77 -3.99 7.70
N PHE A 183 3.84 -4.97 8.59
CA PHE A 183 4.79 -4.94 9.71
C PHE A 183 6.24 -4.81 9.22
N CYS A 184 6.64 -5.68 8.27
CA CYS A 184 7.99 -5.62 7.70
C CYS A 184 8.24 -4.28 7.00
N LEU A 185 7.25 -3.77 6.25
CA LEU A 185 7.35 -2.48 5.57
C LEU A 185 7.48 -1.31 6.56
N ALA A 186 6.60 -1.23 7.56
CA ALA A 186 6.63 -0.20 8.59
C ALA A 186 7.98 -0.21 9.35
N ARG A 187 8.46 -1.38 9.75
CA ARG A 187 9.77 -1.54 10.40
C ARG A 187 10.94 -1.07 9.52
N GLN A 188 10.88 -1.29 8.21
CA GLN A 188 11.92 -0.82 7.27
C GLN A 188 11.89 0.70 7.08
N LEU A 189 10.73 1.30 7.19
CA LEU A 189 10.55 2.75 7.10
C LEU A 189 10.86 3.46 8.41
N GLY A 190 10.91 2.73 9.54
CA GLY A 190 11.14 3.28 10.87
C GLY A 190 9.85 3.71 11.58
N PHE A 191 8.70 3.23 11.11
CA PHE A 191 7.39 3.58 11.63
C PHE A 191 7.00 2.74 12.84
N ASP A 192 6.21 3.32 13.72
CA ASP A 192 5.53 2.58 14.78
C ASP A 192 4.41 1.73 14.20
N TYR A 193 4.26 0.53 14.76
CA TYR A 193 3.31 -0.43 14.23
C TYR A 193 2.56 -1.15 15.35
N HIS A 194 1.24 -1.09 15.26
CA HIS A 194 0.28 -1.76 16.13
C HIS A 194 -0.63 -2.65 15.30
N TRP A 195 -1.24 -3.65 15.92
CA TRP A 195 -2.14 -4.56 15.25
C TRP A 195 -3.17 -5.16 16.20
N SER A 196 -4.31 -5.56 15.66
CA SER A 196 -5.33 -6.38 16.32
C SER A 196 -5.84 -7.45 15.37
N VAL A 197 -6.27 -8.58 15.92
CA VAL A 197 -6.86 -9.69 15.16
C VAL A 197 -8.32 -9.85 15.55
N TYR A 198 -9.20 -9.95 14.56
CA TYR A 198 -10.63 -10.00 14.76
C TYR A 198 -11.24 -11.24 14.08
N PRO A 199 -12.33 -11.79 14.62
CA PRO A 199 -12.98 -12.94 14.04
C PRO A 199 -13.57 -12.63 12.66
N THR A 200 -13.52 -13.64 11.77
CA THR A 200 -14.19 -13.63 10.48
C THR A 200 -15.54 -14.35 10.57
N ARG A 201 -16.60 -13.71 10.08
CA ARG A 201 -17.94 -14.28 9.97
C ARG A 201 -18.48 -14.00 8.58
N GLU A 202 -19.00 -15.03 7.91
CA GLU A 202 -19.55 -14.90 6.55
C GLU A 202 -18.59 -14.15 5.59
N GLU A 203 -17.30 -14.54 5.65
CA GLU A 203 -16.21 -13.94 4.85
C GLU A 203 -15.88 -12.47 5.15
N ALA A 204 -16.48 -11.89 6.20
CA ALA A 204 -16.25 -10.52 6.65
C ALA A 204 -15.62 -10.48 8.05
N MET A 205 -14.67 -9.56 8.24
CA MET A 205 -14.08 -9.29 9.56
C MET A 205 -15.08 -8.54 10.44
N VAL A 206 -15.23 -8.96 11.70
CA VAL A 206 -16.08 -8.28 12.70
C VAL A 206 -15.18 -7.65 13.75
N VAL A 207 -15.04 -6.34 13.72
CA VAL A 207 -14.15 -5.58 14.61
C VAL A 207 -14.80 -5.34 15.96
N ASP A 208 -14.11 -5.69 17.06
CA ASP A 208 -14.47 -5.23 18.39
C ASP A 208 -14.07 -3.76 18.54
N THR A 209 -15.06 -2.89 18.63
CA THR A 209 -14.85 -1.43 18.69
C THR A 209 -14.24 -0.97 20.02
N GLY A 210 -14.41 -1.73 21.10
CA GLY A 210 -13.76 -1.46 22.38
C GLY A 210 -12.25 -1.73 22.32
N ASP A 211 -11.87 -2.89 21.77
CA ASP A 211 -10.47 -3.24 21.54
C ASP A 211 -9.82 -2.30 20.52
N LEU A 212 -10.51 -1.97 19.42
CA LEU A 212 -10.04 -1.00 18.44
C LEU A 212 -9.71 0.34 19.09
N ARG A 213 -10.64 0.89 19.88
CA ARG A 213 -10.42 2.16 20.59
C ARG A 213 -9.20 2.10 21.49
N ALA A 214 -9.05 1.01 22.26
CA ALA A 214 -7.92 0.82 23.17
C ALA A 214 -6.58 0.73 22.40
N THR A 215 -6.56 0.01 21.29
CA THR A 215 -5.36 -0.14 20.44
C THR A 215 -4.97 1.19 19.79
N VAL A 216 -5.95 1.92 19.23
CA VAL A 216 -5.69 3.22 18.60
C VAL A 216 -5.28 4.27 19.63
N SER A 217 -5.89 4.31 20.83
CA SER A 217 -5.47 5.24 21.87
C SER A 217 -4.02 5.01 22.27
N ARG A 218 -3.59 3.76 22.46
CA ARG A 218 -2.17 3.45 22.74
C ARG A 218 -1.24 3.89 21.60
N ALA A 219 -1.68 3.75 20.35
CA ALA A 219 -0.92 4.16 19.18
C ALA A 219 -0.78 5.68 19.05
N LEU A 220 -1.74 6.44 19.61
CA LEU A 220 -1.71 7.91 19.63
C LEU A 220 -0.94 8.49 20.79
N ASP A 221 -0.77 7.72 21.88
CA ASP A 221 -0.02 8.15 23.10
C ASP A 221 1.49 7.94 22.95
N GLY A 222 1.92 7.21 21.91
CA GLY A 222 3.26 7.02 21.36
C GLY A 222 4.26 6.49 22.11
#